data_3404a8062d1f7a3e7c1c0443a29f7aff
#
_entry.id   3404a8062d1f7a3e7c1c0443a29f7aff
#
_cell.length_a   1.000
_cell.length_b   1.000
_cell.length_c   1.000
_cell.angle_alpha   90.00
_cell.angle_beta   90.00
_cell.angle_gamma   90.00
#
_symmetry.space_group_name_H-M   'P 1'
#
loop_
_entity.id
_entity.type
_entity.pdbx_description
1 polymer ?
#
loop_
_entity_poly.entity_id
_entity_poly.type
_entity_poly.pdbx_seq_one_letter_code
_entity_poly.pdbx_strand_id
1 'polypeptide(L)'
;MSTPPHTPGYSRRSHEIAPFHVMSLLARAQALEQAGHDVIHLEIGEPDFTTAEPVVRAGQAALAAGHTRYTAARGMPALRQAISGFYRSHYGLDVDPGRILVTPGGSGALLLASSLLVDPGRHWLLADPGYPCNRHFLRLVEGGAQLVPVGPDTAYQLTPSLVEQHWNDDSVGALVASPANPTGTVLSADELAALSQALHARGGHLVVDEIYHGLTYGIDASS
;
A
#
# COMPACT_ATOMS: atom_id res chain seq x y z
N MET A 1 37.61 24.96 26.53
CA MET A 1 37.49 23.96 25.44
C MET A 1 36.14 24.20 24.76
N SER A 2 36.14 24.77 23.56
CA SER A 2 34.90 25.02 22.79
C SER A 2 34.42 23.68 22.21
N THR A 3 33.19 23.31 22.55
CA THR A 3 32.50 22.15 21.95
C THR A 3 32.46 22.36 20.42
N PRO A 4 32.89 21.39 19.60
CA PRO A 4 32.82 21.55 18.15
C PRO A 4 31.37 21.77 17.74
N PRO A 5 31.11 22.57 16.68
CA PRO A 5 29.78 22.85 16.24
C PRO A 5 29.10 21.53 15.86
N HIS A 6 27.92 21.27 16.45
CA HIS A 6 27.12 20.10 16.20
C HIS A 6 26.61 20.21 14.74
N THR A 7 27.21 19.49 13.82
CA THR A 7 26.66 19.37 12.47
C THR A 7 25.38 18.56 12.60
N PRO A 8 24.19 19.09 12.20
CA PRO A 8 22.96 18.34 12.25
C PRO A 8 23.11 17.08 11.39
N GLY A 9 23.02 15.91 11.99
CA GLY A 9 22.99 14.63 11.30
C GLY A 9 21.57 14.31 10.80
N TYR A 10 21.46 13.37 9.88
CA TYR A 10 20.17 12.80 9.50
C TYR A 10 19.54 12.05 10.68
N SER A 11 18.20 11.88 10.66
CA SER A 11 17.52 11.09 11.67
C SER A 11 17.98 9.63 11.64
N ARG A 12 17.94 8.93 12.78
CA ARG A 12 18.27 7.50 12.84
C ARG A 12 17.45 6.68 11.82
N ARG A 13 16.17 7.02 11.62
CA ARG A 13 15.30 6.37 10.64
C ARG A 13 15.83 6.38 9.22
N SER A 14 16.51 7.46 8.80
CA SER A 14 17.06 7.56 7.45
C SER A 14 18.16 6.53 7.16
N HIS A 15 18.79 5.99 8.20
CA HIS A 15 19.80 4.92 8.08
C HIS A 15 19.19 3.52 8.13
N GLU A 16 17.94 3.40 8.58
CA GLU A 16 17.23 2.14 8.75
C GLU A 16 16.28 1.84 7.57
N ILE A 17 15.94 2.88 6.79
CA ILE A 17 15.09 2.74 5.59
C ILE A 17 15.99 2.46 4.39
N ALA A 18 15.91 1.23 3.87
CA ALA A 18 16.66 0.85 2.69
C ALA A 18 16.06 1.48 1.42
N PRO A 19 16.89 1.81 0.41
CA PRO A 19 16.39 2.22 -0.90
C PRO A 19 15.46 1.15 -1.51
N PHE A 20 14.49 1.59 -2.30
CA PHE A 20 13.68 0.66 -3.09
C PHE A 20 14.53 0.14 -4.26
N HIS A 21 15.04 -1.08 -4.13
CA HIS A 21 16.04 -1.66 -5.05
C HIS A 21 15.58 -1.71 -6.51
N VAL A 22 14.28 -1.87 -6.77
CA VAL A 22 13.71 -1.86 -8.12
C VAL A 22 14.03 -0.57 -8.86
N MET A 23 13.96 0.58 -8.19
CA MET A 23 14.30 1.87 -8.80
C MET A 23 15.80 1.99 -9.11
N SER A 24 16.65 1.36 -8.30
CA SER A 24 18.10 1.28 -8.58
C SER A 24 18.39 0.39 -9.80
N LEU A 25 17.64 -0.70 -9.97
CA LEU A 25 17.74 -1.56 -11.15
C LEU A 25 17.28 -0.81 -12.40
N LEU A 26 16.15 -0.10 -12.35
CA LEU A 26 15.68 0.74 -13.46
C LEU A 26 16.75 1.76 -13.88
N ALA A 27 17.31 2.50 -12.93
CA ALA A 27 18.37 3.47 -13.22
C ALA A 27 19.60 2.81 -13.86
N ARG A 28 19.94 1.60 -13.42
CA ARG A 28 21.04 0.82 -14.02
C ARG A 28 20.72 0.35 -15.43
N ALA A 29 19.50 -0.14 -15.69
CA ALA A 29 19.03 -0.54 -17.00
C ALA A 29 19.10 0.64 -17.98
N GLN A 30 18.56 1.78 -17.61
CA GLN A 30 18.60 3.02 -18.40
C GLN A 30 20.03 3.48 -18.71
N ALA A 31 20.95 3.36 -17.76
CA ALA A 31 22.37 3.68 -18.00
C ALA A 31 23.03 2.73 -19.00
N LEU A 32 22.66 1.45 -19.01
CA LEU A 32 23.12 0.48 -19.99
C LEU A 32 22.58 0.79 -21.40
N GLU A 33 21.31 1.14 -21.53
CA GLU A 33 20.69 1.57 -22.78
C GLU A 33 21.39 2.80 -23.35
N GLN A 34 21.66 3.81 -22.51
CA GLN A 34 22.40 4.99 -22.89
C GLN A 34 23.82 4.67 -23.38
N ALA A 35 24.41 3.59 -22.89
CA ALA A 35 25.70 3.07 -23.34
C ALA A 35 25.61 2.21 -24.62
N GLY A 36 24.41 2.04 -25.19
CA GLY A 36 24.18 1.31 -26.45
C GLY A 36 23.90 -0.19 -26.28
N HIS A 37 23.62 -0.66 -25.05
CA HIS A 37 23.19 -2.04 -24.83
C HIS A 37 21.70 -2.20 -25.10
N ASP A 38 21.30 -3.33 -25.66
CA ASP A 38 19.91 -3.73 -25.77
C ASP A 38 19.49 -4.38 -24.46
N VAL A 39 18.52 -3.76 -23.76
CA VAL A 39 18.07 -4.20 -22.41
C VAL A 39 16.60 -4.57 -22.46
N ILE A 40 16.27 -5.78 -22.02
CA ILE A 40 14.88 -6.21 -21.80
C ILE A 40 14.49 -5.86 -20.37
N HIS A 41 13.54 -4.92 -20.21
CA HIS A 41 13.04 -4.47 -18.92
C HIS A 41 12.05 -5.46 -18.32
N LEU A 42 12.37 -6.02 -17.16
CA LEU A 42 11.49 -6.92 -16.37
C LEU A 42 11.47 -6.53 -14.89
N GLU A 43 12.09 -5.41 -14.54
CA GLU A 43 12.26 -4.97 -13.14
C GLU A 43 11.04 -4.21 -12.59
N ILE A 44 10.20 -3.62 -13.47
CA ILE A 44 8.98 -2.91 -13.09
C ILE A 44 7.81 -3.47 -13.88
N GLY A 45 6.74 -3.80 -13.16
CA GLY A 45 5.45 -4.15 -13.77
C GLY A 45 4.58 -2.90 -13.92
N GLU A 46 4.57 -2.30 -15.11
CA GLU A 46 3.65 -1.22 -15.44
C GLU A 46 3.03 -1.44 -16.83
N PRO A 47 1.81 -0.91 -17.09
CA PRO A 47 1.21 -1.00 -18.41
C PRO A 47 2.06 -0.26 -19.46
N ASP A 48 2.23 -0.86 -20.63
CA ASP A 48 2.96 -0.30 -21.77
C ASP A 48 2.10 0.60 -22.66
N PHE A 49 0.83 0.82 -22.31
CA PHE A 49 -0.10 1.71 -23.00
C PHE A 49 -0.36 2.98 -22.21
N THR A 50 -0.64 4.06 -22.93
CA THR A 50 -0.88 5.37 -22.34
C THR A 50 -2.21 5.47 -21.61
N THR A 51 -2.37 6.51 -20.78
CA THR A 51 -3.63 6.84 -20.11
C THR A 51 -4.78 6.92 -21.11
N ALA A 52 -5.92 6.34 -20.77
CA ALA A 52 -7.11 6.31 -21.62
C ALA A 52 -7.57 7.72 -22.05
N GLU A 53 -7.87 7.88 -23.31
CA GLU A 53 -8.24 9.17 -23.93
C GLU A 53 -9.34 9.95 -23.18
N PRO A 54 -10.42 9.34 -22.65
CA PRO A 54 -11.42 10.07 -21.87
C PRO A 54 -10.84 10.72 -20.61
N VAL A 55 -9.86 10.07 -19.95
CA VAL A 55 -9.18 10.58 -18.74
C VAL A 55 -8.28 11.77 -19.11
N VAL A 56 -7.53 11.64 -20.21
CA VAL A 56 -6.67 12.72 -20.72
C VAL A 56 -7.52 13.96 -21.03
N ARG A 57 -8.61 13.81 -21.78
CA ARG A 57 -9.52 14.93 -22.13
C ARG A 57 -10.13 15.58 -20.89
N ALA A 58 -10.56 14.78 -19.90
CA ALA A 58 -11.11 15.32 -18.65
C ALA A 58 -10.07 16.14 -17.88
N GLY A 59 -8.83 15.66 -17.81
CA GLY A 59 -7.71 16.40 -17.19
C GLY A 59 -7.41 17.72 -17.91
N GLN A 60 -7.32 17.72 -19.24
CA GLN A 60 -7.12 18.91 -20.05
C GLN A 60 -8.26 19.92 -19.86
N ALA A 61 -9.51 19.47 -19.86
CA ALA A 61 -10.67 20.33 -19.65
C ALA A 61 -10.66 20.96 -18.25
N ALA A 62 -10.31 20.21 -17.22
CA ALA A 62 -10.21 20.71 -15.85
C ALA A 62 -9.12 21.78 -15.71
N LEU A 63 -7.95 21.59 -16.33
CA LEU A 63 -6.87 22.57 -16.35
C LEU A 63 -7.29 23.83 -17.11
N ALA A 64 -7.89 23.69 -18.30
CA ALA A 64 -8.39 24.82 -19.09
C ALA A 64 -9.47 25.62 -18.36
N ALA A 65 -10.30 24.96 -17.55
CA ALA A 65 -11.30 25.60 -16.70
C ALA A 65 -10.74 26.24 -15.42
N GLY A 66 -9.43 26.14 -15.17
CA GLY A 66 -8.79 26.70 -13.98
C GLY A 66 -9.08 25.93 -12.67
N HIS A 67 -9.40 24.66 -12.75
CA HIS A 67 -9.62 23.79 -11.56
C HIS A 67 -8.28 23.41 -10.92
N THR A 68 -7.49 24.40 -10.52
CA THR A 68 -6.14 24.25 -9.96
C THR A 68 -5.99 24.79 -8.54
N ARG A 69 -7.12 25.05 -7.87
CA ARG A 69 -7.15 25.61 -6.50
C ARG A 69 -7.07 24.50 -5.44
N TYR A 70 -6.91 24.91 -4.19
CA TYR A 70 -6.98 23.99 -3.05
C TYR A 70 -8.28 23.18 -3.05
N THR A 71 -8.16 21.93 -2.69
CA THR A 71 -9.29 20.99 -2.49
C THR A 71 -9.51 20.77 -0.99
N ALA A 72 -10.66 20.20 -0.63
CA ALA A 72 -10.91 19.77 0.73
C ALA A 72 -9.89 18.71 1.16
N ALA A 73 -9.50 18.71 2.44
CA ALA A 73 -8.49 17.78 2.99
C ALA A 73 -8.81 16.30 2.75
N ARG A 74 -10.08 15.94 2.70
CA ARG A 74 -10.54 14.57 2.40
C ARG A 74 -10.67 14.25 0.90
N GLY A 75 -10.31 15.19 0.03
CA GLY A 75 -10.50 15.11 -1.41
C GLY A 75 -11.83 15.71 -1.87
N MET A 76 -11.93 15.92 -3.18
CA MET A 76 -13.11 16.53 -3.82
C MET A 76 -14.37 15.70 -3.55
N PRO A 77 -15.50 16.33 -3.16
CA PRO A 77 -16.76 15.61 -2.93
C PRO A 77 -17.22 14.80 -4.14
N ALA A 78 -17.07 15.34 -5.36
CA ALA A 78 -17.43 14.64 -6.59
C ALA A 78 -16.62 13.36 -6.80
N LEU A 79 -15.31 13.37 -6.50
CA LEU A 79 -14.46 12.17 -6.60
C LEU A 79 -14.88 11.12 -5.55
N ARG A 80 -15.13 11.53 -4.31
CA ARG A 80 -15.57 10.61 -3.25
C ARG A 80 -16.94 9.98 -3.56
N GLN A 81 -17.86 10.74 -4.16
CA GLN A 81 -19.13 10.20 -4.66
C GLN A 81 -18.93 9.21 -5.80
N ALA A 82 -18.02 9.50 -6.74
CA ALA A 82 -17.68 8.58 -7.82
C ALA A 82 -17.06 7.27 -7.30
N ILE A 83 -16.18 7.34 -6.30
CA ILE A 83 -15.60 6.16 -5.63
C ILE A 83 -16.72 5.35 -4.95
N SER A 84 -17.62 5.99 -4.19
CA SER A 84 -18.77 5.32 -3.59
C SER A 84 -19.63 4.61 -4.63
N GLY A 85 -19.90 5.28 -5.77
CA GLY A 85 -20.62 4.71 -6.90
C GLY A 85 -19.91 3.50 -7.52
N PHE A 86 -18.57 3.55 -7.61
CA PHE A 86 -17.75 2.44 -8.09
C PHE A 86 -17.91 1.21 -7.17
N TYR A 87 -17.77 1.37 -5.86
CA TYR A 87 -17.94 0.26 -4.91
C TYR A 87 -19.34 -0.36 -5.01
N ARG A 88 -20.37 0.47 -5.15
CA ARG A 88 -21.75 -0.02 -5.32
C ARG A 88 -21.93 -0.81 -6.62
N SER A 89 -21.40 -0.32 -7.74
CA SER A 89 -21.59 -0.95 -9.04
C SER A 89 -20.74 -2.21 -9.23
N HIS A 90 -19.54 -2.28 -8.65
CA HIS A 90 -18.60 -3.38 -8.87
C HIS A 90 -18.68 -4.46 -7.77
N TYR A 91 -18.92 -4.05 -6.52
CA TYR A 91 -18.89 -4.97 -5.38
C TYR A 91 -20.24 -5.07 -4.64
N GLY A 92 -21.25 -4.30 -5.05
CA GLY A 92 -22.53 -4.25 -4.34
C GLY A 92 -22.45 -3.60 -2.96
N LEU A 93 -21.36 -2.91 -2.64
CA LEU A 93 -21.10 -2.31 -1.34
C LEU A 93 -21.53 -0.83 -1.30
N ASP A 94 -22.31 -0.46 -0.29
CA ASP A 94 -22.73 0.91 -0.07
C ASP A 94 -21.77 1.64 0.89
N VAL A 95 -20.73 2.23 0.31
CA VAL A 95 -19.70 2.98 1.07
C VAL A 95 -20.10 4.45 1.15
N ASP A 96 -20.32 4.96 2.36
CA ASP A 96 -20.59 6.38 2.59
C ASP A 96 -19.40 7.23 2.08
N PRO A 97 -19.61 8.22 1.19
CA PRO A 97 -18.57 9.14 0.75
C PRO A 97 -17.87 9.85 1.93
N GLY A 98 -18.54 9.97 3.08
CA GLY A 98 -17.96 10.46 4.32
C GLY A 98 -16.83 9.60 4.88
N ARG A 99 -16.73 8.33 4.53
CA ARG A 99 -15.68 7.39 4.95
C ARG A 99 -14.50 7.31 3.98
N ILE A 100 -14.57 8.03 2.85
CA ILE A 100 -13.56 8.01 1.81
C ILE A 100 -12.59 9.18 1.99
N LEU A 101 -11.29 8.88 2.01
CA LEU A 101 -10.20 9.85 1.96
C LEU A 101 -9.37 9.64 0.70
N VAL A 102 -9.14 10.72 -0.03
CA VAL A 102 -8.26 10.71 -1.23
C VAL A 102 -6.85 11.06 -0.80
N THR A 103 -5.88 10.27 -1.22
CA THR A 103 -4.46 10.42 -0.86
C THR A 103 -3.57 10.45 -2.11
N PRO A 104 -2.34 10.94 -2.02
CA PRO A 104 -1.35 10.82 -3.09
C PRO A 104 -0.90 9.37 -3.26
N GLY A 105 -1.72 8.57 -3.94
CA GLY A 105 -1.50 7.13 -4.17
C GLY A 105 -1.67 6.27 -2.92
N GLY A 106 -1.52 4.94 -3.09
CA GLY A 106 -1.58 3.95 -2.01
C GLY A 106 -0.54 4.17 -0.92
N SER A 107 0.66 4.64 -1.29
CA SER A 107 1.72 4.98 -0.31
C SER A 107 1.28 6.07 0.67
N GLY A 108 0.57 7.09 0.19
CA GLY A 108 0.00 8.12 1.05
C GLY A 108 -1.08 7.56 1.99
N ALA A 109 -1.91 6.63 1.50
CA ALA A 109 -2.92 5.95 2.31
C ALA A 109 -2.28 5.06 3.39
N LEU A 110 -1.27 4.27 3.03
CA LEU A 110 -0.58 3.38 3.97
C LEU A 110 0.18 4.15 5.05
N LEU A 111 0.83 5.27 4.69
CA LEU A 111 1.47 6.14 5.69
C LEU A 111 0.43 6.76 6.63
N LEU A 112 -0.70 7.22 6.10
CA LEU A 112 -1.79 7.78 6.91
C LEU A 112 -2.39 6.72 7.86
N ALA A 113 -2.66 5.51 7.35
CA ALA A 113 -3.16 4.40 8.15
C ALA A 113 -2.15 4.01 9.25
N SER A 114 -0.85 3.91 8.91
CA SER A 114 0.20 3.64 9.90
C SER A 114 0.25 4.73 10.97
N SER A 115 0.16 6.00 10.58
CA SER A 115 0.17 7.13 11.53
C SER A 115 -1.04 7.17 12.44
N LEU A 116 -2.18 6.65 11.98
CA LEU A 116 -3.43 6.64 12.76
C LEU A 116 -3.51 5.45 13.73
N LEU A 117 -2.96 4.30 13.33
CA LEU A 117 -3.23 3.02 13.98
C LEU A 117 -2.02 2.44 14.73
N VAL A 118 -0.82 3.02 14.58
CA VAL A 118 0.41 2.46 15.16
C VAL A 118 1.13 3.50 15.99
N ASP A 119 1.20 3.26 17.30
CA ASP A 119 2.01 4.04 18.22
C ASP A 119 3.50 3.63 18.16
N PRO A 120 4.43 4.49 18.60
CA PRO A 120 5.84 4.14 18.73
C PRO A 120 6.04 2.83 19.51
N GLY A 121 6.85 1.94 18.95
CA GLY A 121 7.14 0.62 19.54
C GLY A 121 6.10 -0.46 19.27
N ARG A 122 4.92 -0.09 18.77
CA ARG A 122 3.90 -1.08 18.36
C ARG A 122 4.17 -1.59 16.94
N HIS A 123 3.56 -2.71 16.55
CA HIS A 123 3.81 -3.28 15.22
C HIS A 123 2.56 -3.90 14.58
N TRP A 124 2.63 -4.03 13.26
CA TRP A 124 1.74 -4.84 12.45
C TRP A 124 2.40 -6.14 12.04
N LEU A 125 1.58 -7.20 11.91
CA LEU A 125 1.97 -8.41 11.22
C LEU A 125 1.92 -8.16 9.70
N LEU A 126 3.00 -8.53 9.02
CA LEU A 126 3.13 -8.46 7.56
C LEU A 126 3.54 -9.84 7.04
N ALA A 127 2.94 -10.28 5.93
CA ALA A 127 3.39 -11.48 5.23
C ALA A 127 4.82 -11.31 4.69
N ASP A 128 5.62 -12.37 4.75
CA ASP A 128 6.94 -12.46 4.12
C ASP A 128 7.03 -13.76 3.30
N PRO A 129 7.07 -13.68 1.94
CA PRO A 129 7.28 -12.48 1.11
C PRO A 129 6.08 -11.53 1.07
N GLY A 130 6.36 -10.22 0.94
CA GLY A 130 5.38 -9.15 0.80
C GLY A 130 5.99 -7.88 0.22
N TYR A 131 5.17 -6.86 -0.01
CA TYR A 131 5.64 -5.59 -0.57
C TYR A 131 6.62 -4.90 0.38
N PRO A 132 7.88 -4.66 -0.04
CA PRO A 132 8.95 -4.29 0.88
C PRO A 132 8.80 -2.90 1.51
N CYS A 133 8.01 -1.99 0.90
CA CYS A 133 7.84 -0.65 1.43
C CYS A 133 6.93 -0.60 2.67
N ASN A 134 6.08 -1.62 2.91
CA ASN A 134 5.14 -1.61 4.02
C ASN A 134 5.83 -1.44 5.38
N ARG A 135 6.96 -2.13 5.61
CA ARG A 135 7.77 -1.98 6.83
C ARG A 135 8.35 -0.58 6.98
N HIS A 136 8.58 0.14 5.88
CA HIS A 136 9.14 1.48 5.91
C HIS A 136 8.09 2.53 6.33
N PHE A 137 6.82 2.36 5.93
CA PHE A 137 5.74 3.22 6.42
C PHE A 137 5.59 3.11 7.94
N LEU A 138 5.64 1.90 8.48
CA LEU A 138 5.62 1.66 9.92
C LEU A 138 6.84 2.29 10.61
N ARG A 139 8.04 2.13 10.01
CA ARG A 139 9.25 2.73 10.57
C ARG A 139 9.22 4.27 10.60
N LEU A 140 8.55 4.90 9.63
CA LEU A 140 8.39 6.36 9.59
C LEU A 140 7.59 6.90 10.80
N VAL A 141 6.68 6.11 11.35
CA VAL A 141 5.89 6.46 12.54
C VAL A 141 6.46 5.87 13.84
N GLU A 142 7.73 5.40 13.79
CA GLU A 142 8.43 4.75 14.93
C GLU A 142 7.79 3.42 15.38
N GLY A 143 6.91 2.87 14.56
CA GLY A 143 6.38 1.52 14.69
C GLY A 143 7.30 0.47 14.09
N GLY A 144 6.88 -0.79 14.21
CA GLY A 144 7.58 -1.96 13.71
C GLY A 144 6.76 -2.80 12.74
N ALA A 145 7.45 -3.68 12.04
CA ALA A 145 6.86 -4.74 11.25
C ALA A 145 7.32 -6.08 11.81
N GLN A 146 6.37 -6.93 12.20
CA GLN A 146 6.63 -8.32 12.49
C GLN A 146 6.40 -9.11 11.20
N LEU A 147 7.49 -9.54 10.56
CA LEU A 147 7.43 -10.35 9.35
C LEU A 147 7.03 -11.79 9.72
N VAL A 148 5.96 -12.27 9.12
CA VAL A 148 5.42 -13.62 9.33
C VAL A 148 5.73 -14.43 8.08
N PRO A 149 6.56 -15.48 8.19
CA PRO A 149 6.84 -16.35 7.06
C PRO A 149 5.57 -17.02 6.54
N VAL A 150 5.33 -16.91 5.25
CA VAL A 150 4.20 -17.52 4.54
C VAL A 150 4.70 -18.32 3.35
N GLY A 151 3.97 -19.35 2.96
CA GLY A 151 4.37 -20.27 1.90
C GLY A 151 3.21 -20.76 1.04
N PRO A 152 3.47 -21.73 0.16
CA PRO A 152 2.45 -22.31 -0.71
C PRO A 152 1.27 -22.93 0.05
N ASP A 153 1.50 -23.43 1.26
CA ASP A 153 0.51 -24.02 2.17
C ASP A 153 -0.52 -23.02 2.67
N THR A 154 -0.17 -21.73 2.70
CA THR A 154 -1.08 -20.63 3.05
C THR A 154 -1.40 -19.72 1.86
N ALA A 155 -1.12 -20.17 0.62
CA ALA A 155 -1.18 -19.33 -0.59
C ALA A 155 -0.42 -18.01 -0.42
N TYR A 156 0.67 -18.01 0.35
CA TYR A 156 1.49 -16.83 0.67
C TYR A 156 0.71 -15.67 1.35
N GLN A 157 -0.36 -16.01 2.08
CA GLN A 157 -1.19 -15.04 2.79
C GLN A 157 -1.15 -15.28 4.29
N LEU A 158 -1.44 -14.25 5.08
CA LEU A 158 -1.70 -14.41 6.50
C LEU A 158 -3.02 -15.17 6.71
N THR A 159 -3.02 -16.05 7.71
CA THR A 159 -4.20 -16.80 8.13
C THR A 159 -4.53 -16.50 9.59
N PRO A 160 -5.76 -16.78 10.08
CA PRO A 160 -6.09 -16.66 11.49
C PRO A 160 -5.13 -17.43 12.41
N SER A 161 -4.68 -18.62 11.99
CA SER A 161 -3.72 -19.42 12.76
C SER A 161 -2.35 -18.74 12.85
N LEU A 162 -1.85 -18.16 11.76
CA LEU A 162 -0.60 -17.39 11.77
C LEU A 162 -0.72 -16.13 12.61
N VAL A 163 -1.86 -15.45 12.58
CA VAL A 163 -2.13 -14.33 13.49
C VAL A 163 -2.05 -14.80 14.94
N GLU A 164 -2.68 -15.91 15.29
CA GLU A 164 -2.65 -16.45 16.65
C GLU A 164 -1.22 -16.78 17.12
N GLN A 165 -0.43 -17.42 16.27
CA GLN A 165 0.93 -17.84 16.57
C GLN A 165 1.91 -16.66 16.74
N HIS A 166 1.70 -15.57 16.00
CA HIS A 166 2.63 -14.46 15.94
C HIS A 166 2.16 -13.22 16.72
N TRP A 167 0.92 -13.20 17.21
CA TRP A 167 0.38 -12.08 17.98
C TRP A 167 1.05 -12.00 19.35
N ASN A 168 1.44 -10.79 19.75
CA ASN A 168 1.99 -10.51 21.09
C ASN A 168 1.47 -9.16 21.61
N ASP A 169 1.93 -8.76 22.81
CA ASP A 169 1.44 -7.54 23.50
C ASP A 169 1.68 -6.24 22.73
N ASP A 170 2.65 -6.22 21.82
CA ASP A 170 2.97 -5.05 20.99
C ASP A 170 2.25 -5.08 19.63
N SER A 171 1.53 -6.15 19.30
CA SER A 171 0.77 -6.26 18.06
C SER A 171 -0.49 -5.40 18.13
N VAL A 172 -0.75 -4.62 17.05
CA VAL A 172 -1.94 -3.77 16.95
C VAL A 172 -2.75 -4.01 15.67
N GLY A 173 -2.29 -4.87 14.79
CA GLY A 173 -3.01 -5.19 13.55
C GLY A 173 -2.19 -6.00 12.56
N ALA A 174 -2.75 -6.15 11.38
CA ALA A 174 -2.09 -6.73 10.23
C ALA A 174 -2.39 -5.92 8.96
N LEU A 175 -1.44 -5.94 8.02
CA LEU A 175 -1.63 -5.45 6.67
C LEU A 175 -1.46 -6.60 5.70
N VAL A 176 -2.46 -6.83 4.87
CA VAL A 176 -2.45 -7.80 3.77
C VAL A 176 -2.68 -7.08 2.45
N ALA A 177 -2.25 -7.69 1.34
CA ALA A 177 -2.59 -7.25 0.00
C ALA A 177 -3.39 -8.36 -0.72
N SER A 178 -4.46 -7.97 -1.41
CA SER A 178 -5.29 -8.91 -2.17
C SER A 178 -5.85 -8.20 -3.42
N PRO A 179 -5.33 -8.52 -4.61
CA PRO A 179 -4.21 -9.41 -4.95
C PRO A 179 -2.87 -8.98 -4.37
N ALA A 180 -2.03 -9.94 -3.96
CA ALA A 180 -0.78 -9.68 -3.27
C ALA A 180 0.38 -9.35 -4.22
N ASN A 181 1.25 -8.45 -3.80
CA ASN A 181 2.57 -8.23 -4.40
C ASN A 181 3.64 -8.81 -3.44
N PRO A 182 4.50 -9.77 -3.88
CA PRO A 182 4.78 -10.16 -5.27
C PRO A 182 4.05 -11.43 -5.75
N THR A 183 3.23 -12.09 -4.93
CA THR A 183 2.79 -13.48 -5.17
C THR A 183 1.58 -13.61 -6.10
N GLY A 184 0.82 -12.53 -6.31
CA GLY A 184 -0.38 -12.52 -7.14
C GLY A 184 -1.58 -13.27 -6.54
N THR A 185 -1.46 -13.76 -5.31
CA THR A 185 -2.52 -14.53 -4.63
C THR A 185 -3.64 -13.61 -4.14
N VAL A 186 -4.85 -14.14 -4.09
CA VAL A 186 -6.08 -13.41 -3.73
C VAL A 186 -6.71 -14.07 -2.52
N LEU A 187 -7.13 -13.26 -1.55
CA LEU A 187 -7.95 -13.69 -0.43
C LEU A 187 -9.43 -13.66 -0.83
N SER A 188 -10.14 -14.72 -0.53
CA SER A 188 -11.60 -14.78 -0.64
C SER A 188 -12.28 -13.91 0.42
N ALA A 189 -13.56 -13.61 0.23
CA ALA A 189 -14.36 -12.89 1.23
C ALA A 189 -14.40 -13.61 2.58
N ASP A 190 -14.49 -14.93 2.58
CA ASP A 190 -14.50 -15.75 3.81
C ASP A 190 -13.15 -15.69 4.53
N GLU A 191 -12.04 -15.74 3.80
CA GLU A 191 -10.69 -15.61 4.39
C GLU A 191 -10.46 -14.21 4.96
N LEU A 192 -10.88 -13.17 4.25
CA LEU A 192 -10.80 -11.78 4.75
C LEU A 192 -11.67 -11.61 6.01
N ALA A 193 -12.88 -12.16 6.03
CA ALA A 193 -13.78 -12.11 7.18
C ALA A 193 -13.19 -12.86 8.39
N ALA A 194 -12.64 -14.07 8.16
CA ALA A 194 -12.01 -14.86 9.23
C ALA A 194 -10.77 -14.15 9.81
N LEU A 195 -9.94 -13.55 8.94
CA LEU A 195 -8.77 -12.78 9.35
C LEU A 195 -9.17 -11.54 10.16
N SER A 196 -10.18 -10.80 9.67
CA SER A 196 -10.74 -9.63 10.36
C SER A 196 -11.26 -10.00 11.75
N GLN A 197 -12.01 -11.11 11.88
CA GLN A 197 -12.52 -11.59 13.16
C GLN A 197 -11.39 -11.97 14.12
N ALA A 198 -10.36 -12.67 13.63
CA ALA A 198 -9.21 -13.08 14.44
C ALA A 198 -8.44 -11.88 15.00
N LEU A 199 -8.27 -10.84 14.21
CA LEU A 199 -7.63 -9.59 14.62
C LEU A 199 -8.52 -8.79 15.58
N HIS A 200 -9.80 -8.64 15.26
CA HIS A 200 -10.75 -7.89 16.09
C HIS A 200 -10.93 -8.50 17.48
N ALA A 201 -10.95 -9.83 17.59
CA ALA A 201 -11.00 -10.53 18.89
C ALA A 201 -9.81 -10.21 19.82
N ARG A 202 -8.71 -9.68 19.25
CA ARG A 202 -7.50 -9.23 19.95
C ARG A 202 -7.40 -7.70 20.09
N GLY A 203 -8.46 -6.98 19.72
CA GLY A 203 -8.44 -5.51 19.67
C GLY A 203 -7.59 -4.92 18.55
N GLY A 204 -7.24 -5.73 17.54
CA GLY A 204 -6.40 -5.32 16.43
C GLY A 204 -7.17 -4.85 15.20
N HIS A 205 -6.44 -4.26 14.27
CA HIS A 205 -6.96 -3.73 13.01
C HIS A 205 -6.51 -4.59 11.82
N LEU A 206 -7.38 -4.72 10.81
CA LEU A 206 -7.02 -5.24 9.50
C LEU A 206 -6.95 -4.09 8.50
N VAL A 207 -5.82 -3.96 7.80
CA VAL A 207 -5.67 -3.10 6.62
C VAL A 207 -5.52 -3.99 5.40
N VAL A 208 -6.31 -3.74 4.37
CA VAL A 208 -6.27 -4.48 3.11
C VAL A 208 -5.84 -3.53 1.99
N ASP A 209 -4.74 -3.87 1.34
CA ASP A 209 -4.27 -3.17 0.13
C ASP A 209 -4.90 -3.84 -1.09
N GLU A 210 -5.81 -3.15 -1.74
CA GLU A 210 -6.58 -3.62 -2.89
C GLU A 210 -6.13 -2.98 -4.21
N ILE A 211 -4.88 -2.51 -4.29
CA ILE A 211 -4.39 -1.75 -5.45
C ILE A 211 -4.53 -2.52 -6.79
N TYR A 212 -4.53 -3.85 -6.74
CA TYR A 212 -4.67 -4.70 -7.94
C TYR A 212 -6.09 -5.21 -8.19
N HIS A 213 -7.11 -4.69 -7.48
CA HIS A 213 -8.50 -5.00 -7.81
C HIS A 213 -8.81 -4.60 -9.25
N GLY A 214 -9.57 -5.47 -9.95
CA GLY A 214 -9.84 -5.33 -11.39
C GLY A 214 -8.75 -5.90 -12.31
N LEU A 215 -7.64 -6.38 -11.77
CA LEU A 215 -6.55 -7.05 -12.52
C LEU A 215 -6.51 -8.56 -12.22
N THR A 216 -7.65 -9.17 -11.93
CA THR A 216 -7.80 -10.61 -11.70
C THR A 216 -8.32 -11.30 -12.95
N TYR A 217 -7.87 -12.54 -13.20
CA TYR A 217 -8.25 -13.32 -14.37
C TYR A 217 -8.72 -14.70 -13.93
N GLY A 218 -9.99 -15.01 -14.26
CA GLY A 218 -10.60 -16.31 -13.92
C GLY A 218 -11.04 -16.47 -12.46
N ILE A 219 -10.86 -15.43 -11.64
CA ILE A 219 -11.35 -15.35 -10.26
C ILE A 219 -11.87 -13.94 -10.00
N ASP A 220 -12.84 -13.80 -9.10
CA ASP A 220 -13.35 -12.52 -8.66
C ASP A 220 -12.64 -12.12 -7.36
N ALA A 221 -12.13 -10.88 -7.32
CA ALA A 221 -11.63 -10.29 -6.09
C ALA A 221 -12.81 -9.74 -5.27
N SER A 222 -12.75 -9.95 -3.96
CA SER A 222 -13.73 -9.42 -3.00
C SER A 222 -13.14 -8.23 -2.24
N SER A 223 -13.99 -7.25 -1.95
CA SER A 223 -13.65 -6.07 -1.15
C SER A 223 -14.51 -6.02 0.12
#